data_5a736dd4d256b003303b6017efbd7785
#
_entry.id   5a736dd4d256b003303b6017efbd7785
#
_cell.length_a   1.000
_cell.length_b   1.000
_cell.length_c   1.000
_cell.angle_alpha   90.00
_cell.angle_beta   90.00
_cell.angle_gamma   90.00
#
_symmetry.space_group_name_H-M   'P 1'
#
loop_
_entity.id
_entity.type
_entity.pdbx_description
1 polymer ?
#
loop_
_entity_poly.entity_id
_entity_poly.type
_entity_poly.pdbx_seq_one_letter_code
_entity_poly.pdbx_strand_id
1 'polypeptide(L)'
;MRHNPEYITQHSWDAAGLGVSPTARRTARVRWHRARRGTLSPGLMPFFFVALMVLSAGLSPVSAQPGPFPVTIEHKFGTTIIPREPSRVVTIGFSEQDPVLGLGVKPVAVRDWFGDQPYAVWPWSREALGDARPQVLRMPFGELDYEALAVLRPNLIIATHSGIQEHEYQRLARIAPTIAQPGTYPDFGVPWQEQTRIIGRALGREAEAEALIARVEVQIAAARASHPEFEGATVAWVSPAGQGLLWAVGPSTPPMRFLADLGLRLPDALARHIGNRDSAQVSQEQARLLETDVLIFHVLSEAEREQIERHPVYRQLKPFREGRVVFFVGPDDPVYGALSFSTVMSLPYALEHLVPRMAAALDGDPATPTR
;
A
#
# COMPACT_ATOMS: atom_id res chain seq x y z
N MET A 1 17.54 -9.90 22.95
CA MET A 1 18.25 -10.18 21.69
C MET A 1 18.38 -8.84 20.95
N ARG A 2 19.57 -8.39 20.63
CA ARG A 2 19.77 -7.09 19.98
C ARG A 2 19.34 -7.22 18.53
N HIS A 3 18.33 -6.44 18.09
CA HIS A 3 17.92 -6.37 16.68
C HIS A 3 19.10 -5.81 15.88
N ASN A 4 19.48 -6.52 14.83
CA ASN A 4 20.49 -6.04 13.89
C ASN A 4 19.81 -5.07 12.90
N PRO A 5 20.12 -3.77 12.90
CA PRO A 5 19.49 -2.78 12.03
C PRO A 5 19.74 -3.04 10.53
N GLU A 6 20.81 -3.74 10.19
CA GLU A 6 21.16 -4.10 8.80
C GLU A 6 20.13 -5.02 8.15
N TYR A 7 19.38 -5.78 8.95
CA TYR A 7 18.36 -6.71 8.46
C TYR A 7 17.11 -6.02 7.91
N ILE A 8 16.81 -4.81 8.39
CA ILE A 8 15.59 -4.08 8.05
C ILE A 8 15.70 -3.40 6.69
N THR A 9 16.88 -2.85 6.35
CA THR A 9 17.12 -2.18 5.07
C THR A 9 17.36 -3.15 3.92
N GLN A 10 17.96 -4.31 4.18
CA GLN A 10 18.35 -5.26 3.14
C GLN A 10 17.20 -6.17 2.71
N HIS A 11 16.36 -6.64 3.64
CA HIS A 11 15.32 -7.63 3.32
C HIS A 11 13.96 -7.06 2.91
N SER A 12 13.68 -5.76 3.12
CA SER A 12 12.44 -5.15 2.62
C SER A 12 12.44 -4.97 1.10
N TRP A 13 13.61 -4.95 0.45
CA TRP A 13 13.76 -4.70 -0.98
C TRP A 13 14.35 -5.88 -1.77
N ASP A 14 15.12 -6.79 -1.12
CA ASP A 14 15.74 -7.95 -1.81
C ASP A 14 14.76 -9.10 -2.12
N ALA A 15 13.55 -9.10 -1.56
CA ALA A 15 12.56 -10.15 -1.78
C ALA A 15 11.99 -10.21 -3.21
N ALA A 16 12.25 -9.20 -4.05
CA ALA A 16 11.76 -9.14 -5.44
C ALA A 16 12.71 -9.80 -6.47
N GLY A 17 13.83 -10.39 -6.05
CA GLY A 17 14.93 -10.86 -6.92
C GLY A 17 14.85 -12.27 -7.46
N LEU A 18 13.73 -13.00 -7.38
CA LEU A 18 13.61 -14.35 -7.98
C LEU A 18 12.93 -14.30 -9.34
N GLY A 19 13.75 -14.42 -10.38
CA GLY A 19 13.33 -14.46 -11.78
C GLY A 19 12.35 -15.58 -12.10
N VAL A 20 11.24 -15.24 -12.71
CA VAL A 20 10.29 -16.17 -13.33
C VAL A 20 10.37 -16.02 -14.84
N SER A 21 10.71 -17.14 -15.50
CA SER A 21 10.76 -17.29 -16.96
C SER A 21 9.34 -17.34 -17.56
N PRO A 22 9.11 -16.78 -18.75
CA PRO A 22 7.76 -16.74 -19.33
C PRO A 22 7.48 -17.97 -20.18
N THR A 23 6.43 -18.73 -19.87
CA THR A 23 5.90 -19.74 -20.80
C THR A 23 4.39 -19.69 -20.99
N ALA A 24 4.05 -19.49 -22.25
CA ALA A 24 2.90 -20.04 -22.99
C ALA A 24 1.48 -19.50 -22.74
N ARG A 25 1.07 -18.64 -23.66
CA ARG A 25 -0.33 -18.35 -24.03
C ARG A 25 -1.02 -19.61 -24.57
N ARG A 26 -2.21 -19.91 -24.08
CA ARG A 26 -3.21 -20.70 -24.82
C ARG A 26 -4.55 -19.96 -24.83
N THR A 27 -4.96 -19.61 -26.03
CA THR A 27 -6.26 -19.03 -26.35
C THR A 27 -7.33 -20.12 -26.42
N ALA A 28 -8.41 -19.97 -25.67
CA ALA A 28 -9.63 -20.77 -25.85
C ALA A 28 -10.77 -19.86 -26.30
N ARG A 29 -11.27 -20.12 -27.52
CA ARG A 29 -12.47 -19.49 -28.08
C ARG A 29 -13.71 -20.19 -27.52
N VAL A 30 -14.62 -19.45 -26.94
CA VAL A 30 -15.97 -19.93 -26.58
C VAL A 30 -16.98 -19.42 -27.61
N ARG A 31 -17.72 -20.39 -28.18
CA ARG A 31 -18.79 -20.22 -29.18
C ARG A 31 -20.10 -19.89 -28.49
N TRP A 32 -20.77 -18.85 -28.97
CA TRP A 32 -22.15 -18.50 -28.57
C TRP A 32 -23.17 -19.32 -29.37
N HIS A 33 -24.11 -19.97 -28.67
CA HIS A 33 -25.32 -20.52 -29.30
C HIS A 33 -26.51 -19.59 -28.97
N ARG A 34 -27.14 -19.12 -30.07
CA ARG A 34 -28.42 -18.42 -30.06
C ARG A 34 -29.55 -19.42 -29.88
N ALA A 35 -30.49 -19.18 -28.99
CA ALA A 35 -31.78 -19.88 -28.94
C ALA A 35 -32.95 -18.89 -29.15
N ARG A 36 -33.92 -19.40 -29.86
CA ARG A 36 -34.99 -18.70 -30.61
C ARG A 36 -36.13 -18.18 -29.73
N ARG A 37 -36.75 -17.10 -30.26
CA ARG A 37 -38.03 -16.54 -29.84
C ARG A 37 -39.18 -17.50 -30.16
N GLY A 38 -40.15 -17.60 -29.23
CA GLY A 38 -41.50 -18.11 -29.44
C GLY A 38 -42.52 -17.07 -29.08
N THR A 39 -43.33 -16.66 -30.06
CA THR A 39 -44.49 -15.76 -29.96
C THR A 39 -45.74 -16.58 -29.71
N LEU A 40 -46.66 -16.13 -28.87
CA LEU A 40 -48.11 -16.43 -28.99
C LEU A 40 -48.96 -15.28 -28.40
N SER A 41 -50.01 -14.98 -29.15
CA SER A 41 -50.94 -13.86 -29.08
C SER A 41 -52.21 -14.18 -28.28
N PRO A 42 -53.21 -13.25 -28.24
CA PRO A 42 -54.01 -12.94 -27.06
C PRO A 42 -55.46 -13.49 -27.11
N GLY A 43 -56.09 -13.56 -25.96
CA GLY A 43 -57.49 -13.89 -25.81
C GLY A 43 -58.26 -12.95 -24.84
N LEU A 44 -59.33 -12.43 -25.33
CA LEU A 44 -60.22 -11.37 -24.79
C LEU A 44 -61.21 -11.85 -23.72
N MET A 45 -61.45 -10.93 -22.77
CA MET A 45 -62.77 -10.48 -22.24
C MET A 45 -63.48 -11.21 -21.06
N PRO A 46 -64.46 -10.58 -20.44
CA PRO A 46 -64.40 -9.88 -19.14
C PRO A 46 -65.43 -10.46 -18.15
N PHE A 47 -65.37 -10.10 -16.87
CA PHE A 47 -66.59 -9.90 -16.06
C PHE A 47 -66.35 -9.17 -14.74
N PHE A 48 -67.12 -8.24 -14.45
CA PHE A 48 -67.36 -7.45 -13.24
C PHE A 48 -67.32 -8.23 -11.93
N PHE A 49 -66.68 -7.67 -10.91
CA PHE A 49 -67.15 -7.72 -9.54
C PHE A 49 -66.80 -6.46 -8.74
N VAL A 50 -67.78 -6.00 -8.00
CA VAL A 50 -67.86 -4.73 -7.27
C VAL A 50 -67.03 -4.71 -6.01
N ALA A 51 -66.54 -3.52 -5.70
CA ALA A 51 -65.83 -3.03 -4.54
C ALA A 51 -66.16 -3.67 -3.17
N LEU A 52 -65.07 -3.95 -2.44
CA LEU A 52 -65.05 -3.80 -0.98
C LEU A 52 -63.71 -3.17 -0.62
N MET A 53 -63.71 -1.87 -0.33
CA MET A 53 -62.57 -1.16 0.26
C MET A 53 -62.34 -1.69 1.67
N VAL A 54 -61.34 -2.55 1.84
CA VAL A 54 -60.71 -2.77 3.13
C VAL A 54 -59.42 -2.01 3.12
N LEU A 55 -59.36 -0.96 3.93
CA LEU A 55 -58.19 -0.13 4.21
C LEU A 55 -57.18 -0.98 5.01
N SER A 56 -56.50 -1.88 4.35
CA SER A 56 -55.32 -2.55 4.91
C SER A 56 -54.16 -1.60 4.72
N ALA A 57 -53.81 -0.87 5.79
CA ALA A 57 -52.52 -0.20 5.89
C ALA A 57 -51.41 -1.25 5.59
N GLY A 58 -50.95 -1.22 4.35
CA GLY A 58 -49.88 -2.09 3.89
C GLY A 58 -48.59 -1.75 4.65
N LEU A 59 -48.32 -2.55 5.66
CA LEU A 59 -46.93 -2.74 6.07
C LEU A 59 -46.21 -3.36 4.88
N SER A 60 -45.63 -2.50 4.03
CA SER A 60 -44.66 -2.95 3.01
C SER A 60 -43.57 -3.67 3.79
N PRO A 61 -43.30 -4.94 3.50
CA PRO A 61 -42.12 -5.56 4.08
C PRO A 61 -40.93 -4.70 3.65
N VAL A 62 -40.22 -4.16 4.61
CA VAL A 62 -38.88 -3.59 4.37
C VAL A 62 -38.10 -4.73 3.75
N SER A 63 -37.95 -4.70 2.45
CA SER A 63 -37.10 -5.63 1.72
C SER A 63 -35.69 -5.36 2.24
N ALA A 64 -35.22 -6.18 3.17
CA ALA A 64 -33.83 -6.17 3.58
C ALA A 64 -33.03 -6.38 2.30
N GLN A 65 -32.33 -5.35 1.84
CA GLN A 65 -31.40 -5.51 0.73
C GLN A 65 -30.41 -6.61 1.15
N PRO A 66 -30.19 -7.64 0.31
CA PRO A 66 -29.21 -8.64 0.62
C PRO A 66 -27.89 -7.90 0.87
N GLY A 67 -27.28 -8.13 2.04
CA GLY A 67 -25.97 -7.55 2.36
C GLY A 67 -24.93 -7.94 1.30
N PRO A 68 -23.76 -7.29 1.28
CA PRO A 68 -22.73 -7.50 0.26
C PRO A 68 -22.18 -8.93 0.22
N PHE A 69 -22.48 -9.75 1.22
CA PHE A 69 -21.95 -11.12 1.35
C PHE A 69 -22.89 -12.19 0.78
N PRO A 70 -22.32 -13.29 0.21
CA PRO A 70 -20.89 -13.66 0.14
C PRO A 70 -20.14 -12.81 -0.89
N VAL A 71 -18.85 -12.49 -0.58
CA VAL A 71 -17.93 -11.77 -1.47
C VAL A 71 -16.89 -12.72 -2.04
N THR A 72 -16.58 -12.56 -3.31
CA THR A 72 -15.55 -13.33 -4.02
C THR A 72 -14.40 -12.41 -4.40
N ILE A 73 -13.18 -12.77 -4.00
CA ILE A 73 -11.94 -12.02 -4.30
C ILE A 73 -11.01 -12.91 -5.13
N GLU A 74 -10.63 -12.43 -6.31
CA GLU A 74 -9.60 -13.05 -7.15
C GLU A 74 -8.22 -12.55 -6.75
N HIS A 75 -7.22 -13.45 -6.73
CA HIS A 75 -5.84 -13.14 -6.39
C HIS A 75 -4.86 -14.13 -7.06
N LYS A 76 -3.55 -13.92 -6.93
CA LYS A 76 -2.51 -14.69 -7.65
C LYS A 76 -2.57 -16.23 -7.44
N PHE A 77 -3.23 -16.69 -6.39
CA PHE A 77 -3.36 -18.11 -6.07
C PHE A 77 -4.77 -18.67 -6.34
N GLY A 78 -5.62 -17.92 -7.03
CA GLY A 78 -6.99 -18.31 -7.35
C GLY A 78 -8.05 -17.39 -6.76
N THR A 79 -9.05 -17.95 -6.09
CA THR A 79 -10.22 -17.21 -5.63
C THR A 79 -10.53 -17.55 -4.17
N THR A 80 -10.81 -16.52 -3.37
CA THR A 80 -11.29 -16.67 -1.99
C THR A 80 -12.72 -16.20 -1.87
N ILE A 81 -13.57 -17.02 -1.27
CA ILE A 81 -14.96 -16.67 -0.93
C ILE A 81 -15.03 -16.30 0.54
N ILE A 82 -15.55 -15.11 0.82
CA ILE A 82 -15.83 -14.60 2.17
C ILE A 82 -17.34 -14.71 2.39
N PRO A 83 -17.81 -15.68 3.19
CA PRO A 83 -19.23 -16.04 3.22
C PRO A 83 -20.11 -15.05 3.99
N ARG A 84 -19.54 -14.25 4.88
CA ARG A 84 -20.24 -13.28 5.75
C ARG A 84 -19.29 -12.18 6.18
N GLU A 85 -19.82 -11.09 6.72
CA GLU A 85 -19.03 -9.96 7.22
C GLU A 85 -17.98 -10.44 8.23
N PRO A 86 -16.69 -10.11 8.01
CA PRO A 86 -15.61 -10.52 8.90
C PRO A 86 -15.64 -9.73 10.21
N SER A 87 -15.56 -10.43 11.33
CA SER A 87 -15.48 -9.84 12.67
C SER A 87 -14.13 -10.11 13.38
N ARG A 88 -13.33 -11.01 12.85
CA ARG A 88 -12.00 -11.38 13.38
C ARG A 88 -10.98 -11.35 12.26
N VAL A 89 -10.55 -10.14 11.94
CA VAL A 89 -9.59 -9.88 10.86
C VAL A 89 -8.17 -9.94 11.40
N VAL A 90 -7.30 -10.64 10.69
CA VAL A 90 -5.85 -10.68 10.94
C VAL A 90 -5.15 -10.14 9.69
N THR A 91 -4.21 -9.21 9.87
CA THR A 91 -3.33 -8.73 8.80
C THR A 91 -1.96 -9.35 8.95
N ILE A 92 -1.46 -10.00 7.90
CA ILE A 92 -0.15 -10.66 7.89
C ILE A 92 0.82 -10.07 6.87
N GLY A 93 0.38 -9.12 6.07
CA GLY A 93 1.26 -8.26 5.31
C GLY A 93 1.75 -7.07 6.14
N PHE A 94 2.45 -6.17 5.51
CA PHE A 94 3.21 -5.14 6.21
C PHE A 94 2.48 -3.80 6.35
N SER A 95 1.37 -3.59 5.62
CA SER A 95 0.68 -2.29 5.59
C SER A 95 -0.85 -2.37 5.62
N GLU A 96 -1.44 -3.56 5.61
CA GLU A 96 -2.89 -3.75 5.50
C GLU A 96 -3.69 -3.28 6.73
N GLN A 97 -3.06 -3.16 7.90
CA GLN A 97 -3.71 -2.62 9.09
C GLN A 97 -4.25 -1.21 8.85
N ASP A 98 -3.57 -0.42 8.03
CA ASP A 98 -3.98 0.96 7.75
C ASP A 98 -5.34 1.03 7.03
N PRO A 99 -5.53 0.45 5.83
CA PRO A 99 -6.85 0.46 5.19
C PRO A 99 -7.92 -0.28 6.02
N VAL A 100 -7.58 -1.34 6.76
CA VAL A 100 -8.52 -2.02 7.66
C VAL A 100 -9.02 -1.07 8.75
N LEU A 101 -8.12 -0.34 9.39
CA LEU A 101 -8.45 0.66 10.42
C LEU A 101 -9.20 1.86 9.81
N GLY A 102 -8.76 2.36 8.65
CA GLY A 102 -9.41 3.45 7.94
C GLY A 102 -10.85 3.14 7.54
N LEU A 103 -11.15 1.87 7.28
CA LEU A 103 -12.49 1.36 7.01
C LEU A 103 -13.29 1.05 8.30
N GLY A 104 -12.78 1.43 9.48
CA GLY A 104 -13.48 1.29 10.74
C GLY A 104 -13.46 -0.11 11.37
N VAL A 105 -12.71 -1.04 10.79
CA VAL A 105 -12.57 -2.41 11.33
C VAL A 105 -11.32 -2.48 12.21
N LYS A 106 -11.46 -3.11 13.38
CA LYS A 106 -10.35 -3.31 14.32
C LYS A 106 -9.79 -4.73 14.13
N PRO A 107 -8.55 -4.89 13.63
CA PRO A 107 -7.96 -6.22 13.50
C PRO A 107 -7.73 -6.83 14.88
N VAL A 108 -7.83 -8.16 14.98
CA VAL A 108 -7.50 -8.89 16.21
C VAL A 108 -6.00 -9.13 16.36
N ALA A 109 -5.28 -9.12 15.26
CA ALA A 109 -3.82 -9.17 15.23
C ALA A 109 -3.26 -8.47 13.98
N VAL A 110 -2.07 -7.90 14.14
CA VAL A 110 -1.34 -7.15 13.11
C VAL A 110 0.10 -7.65 13.08
N ARG A 111 0.64 -7.90 11.88
CA ARG A 111 2.06 -8.19 11.71
C ARG A 111 2.85 -6.90 11.83
N ASP A 112 3.90 -6.94 12.67
CA ASP A 112 4.88 -5.87 12.76
C ASP A 112 5.82 -5.91 11.55
N TRP A 113 6.11 -4.75 10.99
CA TRP A 113 7.09 -4.61 9.93
C TRP A 113 8.40 -4.03 10.46
N PHE A 114 8.37 -2.77 10.90
CA PHE A 114 9.51 -2.06 11.47
C PHE A 114 9.03 -0.89 12.37
N GLY A 115 9.98 -0.25 13.07
CA GLY A 115 9.73 0.95 13.88
C GLY A 115 9.19 0.67 15.27
N ASP A 116 8.95 -0.61 15.62
CA ASP A 116 8.48 -1.08 16.95
C ASP A 116 7.32 -0.25 17.55
N GLN A 117 6.38 0.14 16.68
CA GLN A 117 5.27 0.97 17.07
C GLN A 117 4.29 0.22 18.00
N PRO A 118 3.65 0.91 18.97
CA PRO A 118 2.62 0.30 19.80
C PRO A 118 1.54 -0.38 18.94
N TYR A 119 1.30 -1.67 19.19
CA TYR A 119 0.36 -2.52 18.44
C TYR A 119 0.67 -2.66 16.93
N ALA A 120 1.93 -2.37 16.51
CA ALA A 120 2.35 -2.27 15.12
C ALA A 120 1.50 -1.24 14.32
N VAL A 121 1.01 -0.19 15.00
CA VAL A 121 0.18 0.88 14.42
C VAL A 121 0.89 2.22 14.57
N TRP A 122 1.20 2.82 13.44
CA TRP A 122 1.90 4.08 13.34
C TRP A 122 1.01 5.29 13.71
N PRO A 123 1.59 6.50 13.97
CA PRO A 123 0.84 7.66 14.45
C PRO A 123 -0.41 7.98 13.63
N TRP A 124 -0.36 7.90 12.31
CA TRP A 124 -1.47 8.24 11.40
C TRP A 124 -2.70 7.35 11.52
N SER A 125 -2.57 6.15 12.07
CA SER A 125 -3.68 5.19 12.25
C SER A 125 -4.09 5.00 13.71
N ARG A 126 -3.44 5.67 14.68
CA ARG A 126 -3.72 5.49 16.11
C ARG A 126 -5.12 5.95 16.52
N GLU A 127 -5.58 7.06 15.96
CA GLU A 127 -6.95 7.53 16.20
C GLU A 127 -7.96 6.50 15.72
N ALA A 128 -7.77 5.99 14.52
CA ALA A 128 -8.60 4.91 13.96
C ALA A 128 -8.51 3.61 14.77
N LEU A 129 -7.38 3.31 15.41
CA LEU A 129 -7.25 2.17 16.33
C LEU A 129 -8.10 2.34 17.58
N GLY A 130 -8.11 3.54 18.19
CA GLY A 130 -8.83 3.82 19.45
C GLY A 130 -8.37 2.94 20.59
N ASP A 131 -9.32 2.33 21.32
CA ASP A 131 -9.04 1.46 22.46
C ASP A 131 -8.74 0.00 22.09
N ALA A 132 -8.70 -0.34 20.80
CA ALA A 132 -8.37 -1.69 20.37
C ALA A 132 -6.91 -2.04 20.72
N ARG A 133 -6.69 -3.31 21.04
CA ARG A 133 -5.37 -3.84 21.43
C ARG A 133 -5.09 -5.12 20.65
N PRO A 134 -4.83 -5.02 19.34
CA PRO A 134 -4.51 -6.19 18.52
C PRO A 134 -3.23 -6.86 19.02
N GLN A 135 -3.17 -8.19 18.87
CA GLN A 135 -1.91 -8.90 19.09
C GLN A 135 -0.90 -8.52 18.03
N VAL A 136 0.33 -8.18 18.45
CA VAL A 136 1.44 -7.91 17.54
C VAL A 136 2.09 -9.24 17.14
N LEU A 137 2.12 -9.50 15.84
CA LEU A 137 2.72 -10.69 15.25
C LEU A 137 4.13 -10.34 14.78
N ARG A 138 5.14 -10.72 15.54
CA ARG A 138 6.56 -10.56 15.17
C ARG A 138 7.02 -11.76 14.38
N MET A 139 6.69 -11.76 13.09
CA MET A 139 7.03 -12.83 12.14
C MET A 139 7.99 -12.25 11.09
N PRO A 140 9.26 -12.66 11.04
CA PRO A 140 10.17 -12.28 9.97
C PRO A 140 9.61 -12.62 8.59
N PHE A 141 10.16 -12.00 7.54
CA PHE A 141 9.78 -12.32 6.16
C PHE A 141 10.06 -13.80 5.87
N GLY A 142 9.08 -14.50 5.27
CA GLY A 142 9.17 -15.93 4.97
C GLY A 142 8.98 -16.86 6.17
N GLU A 143 8.70 -16.32 7.38
CA GLU A 143 8.52 -17.11 8.60
C GLU A 143 7.13 -16.84 9.19
N LEU A 144 6.12 -17.63 8.81
CA LEU A 144 4.76 -17.50 9.34
C LEU A 144 4.52 -18.51 10.46
N ASP A 145 4.07 -18.04 11.62
CA ASP A 145 3.62 -18.86 12.73
C ASP A 145 2.14 -19.22 12.56
N TYR A 146 1.90 -20.35 11.91
CA TYR A 146 0.53 -20.82 11.62
C TYR A 146 -0.24 -21.25 12.87
N GLU A 147 0.46 -21.70 13.93
CA GLU A 147 -0.16 -22.08 15.19
C GLU A 147 -0.68 -20.85 15.93
N ALA A 148 0.16 -19.80 16.03
CA ALA A 148 -0.27 -18.52 16.59
C ALA A 148 -1.46 -17.94 15.82
N LEU A 149 -1.44 -18.01 14.49
CA LEU A 149 -2.56 -17.56 13.65
C LEU A 149 -3.85 -18.38 13.90
N ALA A 150 -3.74 -19.70 14.00
CA ALA A 150 -4.90 -20.57 14.25
C ALA A 150 -5.53 -20.33 15.64
N VAL A 151 -4.72 -20.09 16.66
CA VAL A 151 -5.19 -19.75 18.02
C VAL A 151 -6.04 -18.47 18.04
N LEU A 152 -5.76 -17.51 17.15
CA LEU A 152 -6.54 -16.28 17.01
C LEU A 152 -7.95 -16.53 16.47
N ARG A 153 -8.24 -17.70 15.89
CA ARG A 153 -9.51 -18.06 15.25
C ARG A 153 -10.02 -16.95 14.32
N PRO A 154 -9.22 -16.52 13.32
CA PRO A 154 -9.65 -15.50 12.38
C PRO A 154 -10.80 -16.01 11.52
N ASN A 155 -11.59 -15.09 10.99
CA ASN A 155 -12.55 -15.39 9.93
C ASN A 155 -12.23 -14.66 8.62
N LEU A 156 -11.13 -13.89 8.61
CA LEU A 156 -10.47 -13.34 7.44
C LEU A 156 -8.99 -13.12 7.75
N ILE A 157 -8.12 -13.56 6.85
CA ILE A 157 -6.69 -13.23 6.83
C ILE A 157 -6.42 -12.36 5.60
N ILE A 158 -5.80 -11.19 5.81
CA ILE A 158 -5.42 -10.26 4.74
C ILE A 158 -3.91 -10.35 4.54
N ALA A 159 -3.49 -10.62 3.30
CA ALA A 159 -2.12 -10.85 2.89
C ALA A 159 -1.80 -10.18 1.53
N THR A 160 -2.39 -9.01 1.26
CA THR A 160 -2.27 -8.30 -0.01
C THR A 160 -0.91 -7.63 -0.22
N HIS A 161 -0.15 -7.41 0.86
CA HIS A 161 1.19 -6.81 0.84
C HIS A 161 2.16 -7.64 1.70
N SER A 162 2.18 -8.94 1.48
CA SER A 162 2.88 -9.90 2.34
C SER A 162 4.01 -10.67 1.64
N GLY A 163 3.99 -10.73 0.31
CA GLY A 163 4.93 -11.53 -0.48
C GLY A 163 4.80 -13.05 -0.26
N ILE A 164 3.67 -13.53 0.28
CA ILE A 164 3.48 -14.95 0.54
C ILE A 164 3.54 -15.79 -0.74
N GLN A 165 4.06 -17.00 -0.57
CA GLN A 165 4.15 -18.00 -1.63
C GLN A 165 2.93 -18.92 -1.63
N GLU A 166 2.73 -19.69 -2.71
CA GLU A 166 1.56 -20.56 -2.87
C GLU A 166 1.43 -21.57 -1.72
N HIS A 167 2.52 -22.19 -1.27
CA HIS A 167 2.49 -23.15 -0.17
C HIS A 167 2.10 -22.51 1.17
N GLU A 168 2.47 -21.24 1.39
CA GLU A 168 2.06 -20.46 2.58
C GLU A 168 0.58 -20.12 2.49
N TYR A 169 0.11 -19.64 1.32
CA TYR A 169 -1.31 -19.40 1.08
C TYR A 169 -2.16 -20.65 1.36
N GLN A 170 -1.76 -21.81 0.85
CA GLN A 170 -2.48 -23.06 1.05
C GLN A 170 -2.60 -23.43 2.54
N ARG A 171 -1.59 -23.12 3.35
CA ARG A 171 -1.63 -23.35 4.81
C ARG A 171 -2.55 -22.34 5.50
N LEU A 172 -2.48 -21.06 5.15
CA LEU A 172 -3.34 -20.00 5.67
C LEU A 172 -4.82 -20.25 5.33
N ALA A 173 -5.11 -20.66 4.11
CA ALA A 173 -6.46 -20.96 3.64
C ALA A 173 -7.15 -22.12 4.39
N ARG A 174 -6.38 -22.98 5.06
CA ARG A 174 -6.92 -24.01 5.99
C ARG A 174 -7.32 -23.43 7.34
N ILE A 175 -6.80 -22.27 7.72
CA ILE A 175 -7.13 -21.59 8.98
C ILE A 175 -8.37 -20.71 8.79
N ALA A 176 -8.38 -19.87 7.74
CA ALA A 176 -9.49 -18.97 7.43
C ALA A 176 -9.46 -18.55 5.95
N PRO A 177 -10.56 -18.00 5.39
CA PRO A 177 -10.53 -17.29 4.13
C PRO A 177 -9.36 -16.31 4.11
N THR A 178 -8.48 -16.45 3.10
CA THR A 178 -7.24 -15.67 2.99
C THR A 178 -7.22 -14.95 1.66
N ILE A 179 -7.07 -13.63 1.66
CA ILE A 179 -6.90 -12.84 0.44
C ILE A 179 -5.42 -12.50 0.24
N ALA A 180 -4.88 -12.85 -0.93
CA ALA A 180 -3.56 -12.48 -1.35
C ALA A 180 -3.61 -11.30 -2.33
N GLN A 181 -2.45 -10.81 -2.77
CA GLN A 181 -2.38 -9.78 -3.80
C GLN A 181 -2.93 -10.25 -5.15
N PRO A 182 -3.46 -9.32 -5.99
CA PRO A 182 -3.81 -9.64 -7.38
C PRO A 182 -2.60 -10.14 -8.18
N GLY A 183 -2.83 -11.10 -9.07
CA GLY A 183 -1.78 -11.65 -9.94
C GLY A 183 -1.29 -10.69 -11.04
N THR A 184 -1.90 -9.53 -11.18
CA THR A 184 -1.54 -8.49 -12.15
C THR A 184 -0.37 -7.61 -11.69
N TYR A 185 -0.01 -7.68 -10.40
CA TYR A 185 1.07 -6.89 -9.82
C TYR A 185 2.18 -7.79 -9.28
N PRO A 186 3.45 -7.34 -9.30
CA PRO A 186 4.53 -8.02 -8.59
C PRO A 186 4.28 -7.98 -7.07
N ASP A 187 5.03 -8.77 -6.32
CA ASP A 187 5.00 -8.71 -4.86
C ASP A 187 5.32 -7.29 -4.39
N PHE A 188 4.57 -6.79 -3.41
CA PHE A 188 4.66 -5.43 -2.88
C PHE A 188 4.33 -4.30 -3.89
N GLY A 189 3.94 -4.62 -5.12
CA GLY A 189 3.69 -3.65 -6.19
C GLY A 189 2.24 -3.16 -6.31
N VAL A 190 1.32 -3.66 -5.51
CA VAL A 190 -0.10 -3.25 -5.57
C VAL A 190 -0.25 -1.77 -5.24
N PRO A 191 -0.88 -0.95 -6.11
CA PRO A 191 -1.18 0.45 -5.79
C PRO A 191 -2.06 0.56 -4.53
N TRP A 192 -1.86 1.60 -3.73
CA TRP A 192 -2.60 1.81 -2.49
C TRP A 192 -4.11 1.92 -2.71
N GLN A 193 -4.54 2.47 -3.84
CA GLN A 193 -5.95 2.53 -4.23
C GLN A 193 -6.52 1.12 -4.39
N GLU A 194 -5.83 0.27 -5.15
CA GLU A 194 -6.27 -1.09 -5.42
C GLU A 194 -6.24 -1.94 -4.15
N GLN A 195 -5.22 -1.81 -3.32
CA GLN A 195 -5.17 -2.46 -2.01
C GLN A 195 -6.39 -2.05 -1.15
N THR A 196 -6.70 -0.76 -1.11
CA THR A 196 -7.84 -0.23 -0.35
C THR A 196 -9.17 -0.79 -0.89
N ARG A 197 -9.35 -0.86 -2.23
CA ARG A 197 -10.54 -1.45 -2.86
C ARG A 197 -10.72 -2.92 -2.52
N ILE A 198 -9.65 -3.70 -2.65
CA ILE A 198 -9.69 -5.15 -2.35
C ILE A 198 -10.08 -5.37 -0.89
N ILE A 199 -9.46 -4.63 0.03
CA ILE A 199 -9.76 -4.72 1.46
C ILE A 199 -11.19 -4.23 1.74
N GLY A 200 -11.61 -3.12 1.12
CA GLY A 200 -12.98 -2.62 1.22
C GLY A 200 -14.02 -3.65 0.79
N ARG A 201 -13.81 -4.28 -0.36
CA ARG A 201 -14.65 -5.38 -0.84
C ARG A 201 -14.67 -6.56 0.12
N ALA A 202 -13.50 -6.99 0.59
CA ALA A 202 -13.38 -8.10 1.54
C ALA A 202 -14.09 -7.84 2.88
N LEU A 203 -14.20 -6.58 3.28
CA LEU A 203 -14.87 -6.14 4.51
C LEU A 203 -16.34 -5.73 4.30
N GLY A 204 -16.85 -5.74 3.05
CA GLY A 204 -18.19 -5.24 2.71
C GLY A 204 -18.32 -3.72 2.86
N ARG A 205 -17.23 -2.98 2.64
CA ARG A 205 -17.08 -1.53 2.81
C ARG A 205 -16.60 -0.84 1.52
N GLU A 206 -17.17 -1.25 0.39
CA GLU A 206 -16.72 -0.74 -0.92
C GLU A 206 -16.92 0.78 -1.07
N ALA A 207 -18.09 1.28 -0.65
CA ALA A 207 -18.40 2.70 -0.75
C ALA A 207 -17.48 3.56 0.14
N GLU A 208 -17.19 3.09 1.34
CA GLU A 208 -16.26 3.74 2.27
C GLU A 208 -14.83 3.72 1.73
N ALA A 209 -14.42 2.62 1.09
CA ALA A 209 -13.11 2.51 0.46
C ALA A 209 -12.94 3.52 -0.68
N GLU A 210 -13.92 3.64 -1.58
CA GLU A 210 -13.88 4.65 -2.65
C GLU A 210 -13.89 6.07 -2.09
N ALA A 211 -14.65 6.34 -1.03
CA ALA A 211 -14.65 7.65 -0.39
C ALA A 211 -13.30 8.00 0.25
N LEU A 212 -12.62 7.03 0.86
CA LEU A 212 -11.28 7.22 1.40
C LEU A 212 -10.27 7.48 0.28
N ILE A 213 -10.31 6.70 -0.79
CA ILE A 213 -9.42 6.86 -1.96
C ILE A 213 -9.59 8.25 -2.56
N ALA A 214 -10.82 8.63 -2.89
CA ALA A 214 -11.11 9.93 -3.50
C ALA A 214 -10.63 11.10 -2.63
N ARG A 215 -10.75 10.99 -1.30
CA ARG A 215 -10.26 12.01 -0.37
C ARG A 215 -8.74 12.19 -0.48
N VAL A 216 -7.98 11.10 -0.48
CA VAL A 216 -6.52 11.16 -0.56
C VAL A 216 -6.06 11.64 -1.93
N GLU A 217 -6.71 11.21 -3.02
CA GLU A 217 -6.41 11.70 -4.38
C GLU A 217 -6.63 13.21 -4.51
N VAL A 218 -7.70 13.73 -3.93
CA VAL A 218 -7.95 15.19 -3.87
C VAL A 218 -6.86 15.91 -3.09
N GLN A 219 -6.38 15.35 -1.97
CA GLN A 219 -5.31 15.95 -1.19
C GLN A 219 -3.98 15.97 -1.96
N ILE A 220 -3.64 14.87 -2.65
CA ILE A 220 -2.43 14.80 -3.49
C ILE A 220 -2.52 15.83 -4.63
N ALA A 221 -3.65 15.89 -5.33
CA ALA A 221 -3.86 16.85 -6.41
C ALA A 221 -3.77 18.31 -5.91
N ALA A 222 -4.34 18.61 -4.73
CA ALA A 222 -4.24 19.93 -4.12
C ALA A 222 -2.81 20.29 -3.74
N ALA A 223 -2.05 19.36 -3.16
CA ALA A 223 -0.63 19.56 -2.84
C ALA A 223 0.19 19.84 -4.11
N ARG A 224 0.02 19.04 -5.17
CA ARG A 224 0.67 19.28 -6.47
C ARG A 224 0.32 20.65 -7.05
N ALA A 225 -0.95 21.05 -7.02
CA ALA A 225 -1.41 22.35 -7.54
C ALA A 225 -0.86 23.53 -6.74
N SER A 226 -0.64 23.34 -5.43
CA SER A 226 -0.09 24.37 -4.53
C SER A 226 1.43 24.51 -4.63
N HIS A 227 2.10 23.54 -5.25
CA HIS A 227 3.56 23.47 -5.36
C HIS A 227 4.00 23.27 -6.83
N PRO A 228 3.81 24.28 -7.71
CA PRO A 228 4.20 24.18 -9.13
C PRO A 228 5.70 23.95 -9.34
N GLU A 229 6.54 24.26 -8.34
CA GLU A 229 7.97 23.96 -8.32
C GLU A 229 8.30 22.47 -8.31
N PHE A 230 7.34 21.61 -7.97
CA PHE A 230 7.52 20.16 -8.01
C PHE A 230 7.42 19.61 -9.44
N GLU A 231 6.73 20.31 -10.32
CA GLU A 231 6.47 19.81 -11.67
C GLU A 231 7.77 19.64 -12.48
N GLY A 232 8.12 18.37 -12.72
CA GLY A 232 9.33 17.97 -13.42
C GLY A 232 10.63 18.08 -12.62
N ALA A 233 10.60 18.57 -11.37
CA ALA A 233 11.77 18.55 -10.50
C ALA A 233 12.24 17.12 -10.23
N THR A 234 13.55 16.94 -10.20
CA THR A 234 14.14 15.61 -10.02
C THR A 234 14.33 15.29 -8.55
N VAL A 235 13.97 14.07 -8.14
CA VAL A 235 14.14 13.55 -6.79
C VAL A 235 14.78 12.16 -6.84
N ALA A 236 15.67 11.89 -5.90
CA ALA A 236 16.14 10.53 -5.62
C ALA A 236 16.01 10.26 -4.11
N TRP A 237 15.70 9.01 -3.78
CA TRP A 237 15.69 8.55 -2.40
C TRP A 237 16.76 7.48 -2.25
N VAL A 238 17.66 7.69 -1.28
CA VAL A 238 18.77 6.79 -1.02
C VAL A 238 18.90 6.45 0.46
N SER A 239 19.54 5.30 0.73
CA SER A 239 19.93 4.86 2.07
C SER A 239 21.34 4.24 2.03
N PRO A 240 22.17 4.34 3.08
CA PRO A 240 23.43 3.64 3.14
C PRO A 240 23.27 2.13 2.99
N ALA A 241 24.13 1.53 2.16
CA ALA A 241 24.18 0.09 1.90
C ALA A 241 25.45 -0.58 2.48
N GLY A 242 26.21 0.17 3.27
CA GLY A 242 27.52 -0.25 3.75
C GLY A 242 28.63 -0.11 2.70
N GLN A 243 29.88 -0.19 3.13
CA GLN A 243 31.07 -0.16 2.26
C GLN A 243 31.12 1.02 1.26
N GLY A 244 30.52 2.16 1.60
CA GLY A 244 30.46 3.35 0.73
C GLY A 244 29.44 3.25 -0.43
N LEU A 245 28.56 2.25 -0.41
CA LEU A 245 27.47 2.11 -1.34
C LEU A 245 26.19 2.75 -0.79
N LEU A 246 25.30 3.17 -1.70
CA LEU A 246 23.95 3.60 -1.38
C LEU A 246 22.92 2.73 -2.13
N TRP A 247 21.86 2.35 -1.47
CA TRP A 247 20.65 1.86 -2.13
C TRP A 247 19.84 3.05 -2.66
N ALA A 248 19.56 3.08 -3.97
CA ALA A 248 18.67 4.04 -4.60
C ALA A 248 17.35 3.36 -4.90
N VAL A 249 16.25 3.98 -4.46
CA VAL A 249 14.89 3.46 -4.58
C VAL A 249 14.37 3.62 -6.00
N GLY A 250 13.74 2.57 -6.54
CA GLY A 250 13.28 2.50 -7.93
C GLY A 250 11.90 3.13 -8.18
N PRO A 251 11.62 3.51 -9.42
CA PRO A 251 10.43 4.29 -9.78
C PRO A 251 9.11 3.54 -9.62
N SER A 252 9.13 2.20 -9.63
CA SER A 252 7.93 1.36 -9.47
C SER A 252 7.48 1.18 -8.02
N THR A 253 8.30 1.59 -7.07
CA THR A 253 8.00 1.44 -5.64
C THR A 253 6.88 2.39 -5.18
N PRO A 254 6.10 2.01 -4.16
CA PRO A 254 5.02 2.86 -3.65
C PRO A 254 5.45 4.30 -3.30
N PRO A 255 6.56 4.54 -2.56
CA PRO A 255 6.97 5.91 -2.23
C PRO A 255 7.37 6.74 -3.46
N MET A 256 8.03 6.14 -4.45
CA MET A 256 8.41 6.87 -5.65
C MET A 256 7.22 7.16 -6.56
N ARG A 257 6.20 6.30 -6.58
CA ARG A 257 4.93 6.61 -7.26
C ARG A 257 4.23 7.79 -6.60
N PHE A 258 4.18 7.84 -5.26
CA PHE A 258 3.62 8.98 -4.54
C PHE A 258 4.36 10.29 -4.86
N LEU A 259 5.69 10.29 -4.91
CA LEU A 259 6.47 11.46 -5.32
C LEU A 259 6.18 11.86 -6.77
N ALA A 260 5.96 10.89 -7.66
CA ALA A 260 5.55 11.16 -9.04
C ALA A 260 4.13 11.75 -9.12
N ASP A 261 3.20 11.33 -8.28
CA ASP A 261 1.85 11.90 -8.19
C ASP A 261 1.89 13.38 -7.77
N LEU A 262 2.92 13.79 -7.01
CA LEU A 262 3.19 15.20 -6.67
C LEU A 262 3.85 16.01 -7.81
N GLY A 263 4.23 15.35 -8.91
CA GLY A 263 4.87 16.01 -10.07
C GLY A 263 6.39 15.83 -10.12
N LEU A 264 6.99 15.21 -9.13
CA LEU A 264 8.43 14.94 -9.07
C LEU A 264 8.80 13.75 -9.97
N ARG A 265 10.04 13.68 -10.42
CA ARG A 265 10.50 12.56 -11.25
C ARG A 265 11.88 12.06 -10.85
N LEU A 266 12.14 10.79 -11.08
CA LEU A 266 13.49 10.24 -10.94
C LEU A 266 14.37 10.74 -12.10
N PRO A 267 15.66 11.11 -11.87
CA PRO A 267 16.58 11.46 -12.96
C PRO A 267 16.71 10.32 -13.98
N ASP A 268 16.68 10.64 -15.28
CA ASP A 268 16.71 9.62 -16.34
C ASP A 268 17.93 8.70 -16.27
N ALA A 269 19.10 9.24 -15.88
CA ALA A 269 20.32 8.45 -15.73
C ALA A 269 20.19 7.43 -14.60
N LEU A 270 19.62 7.84 -13.45
CA LEU A 270 19.37 6.97 -12.32
C LEU A 270 18.28 5.94 -12.64
N ALA A 271 17.20 6.37 -13.31
CA ALA A 271 16.14 5.48 -13.75
C ALA A 271 16.67 4.36 -14.67
N ARG A 272 17.54 4.69 -15.63
CA ARG A 272 18.21 3.68 -16.48
C ARG A 272 19.13 2.76 -15.70
N HIS A 273 19.86 3.29 -14.70
CA HIS A 273 20.74 2.48 -13.84
C HIS A 273 19.94 1.48 -13.00
N ILE A 274 18.80 1.88 -12.45
CA ILE A 274 17.91 1.01 -11.67
C ILE A 274 17.17 0.02 -12.59
N GLY A 275 16.70 0.47 -13.75
CA GLY A 275 15.89 -0.34 -14.68
C GLY A 275 14.55 -0.71 -14.05
N ASN A 276 14.16 -1.99 -14.20
CA ASN A 276 12.87 -2.51 -13.68
C ASN A 276 12.96 -3.06 -12.25
N ARG A 277 14.06 -2.79 -11.54
CA ARG A 277 14.25 -3.24 -10.15
C ARG A 277 13.61 -2.25 -9.18
N ASP A 278 13.26 -2.74 -7.99
CA ASP A 278 12.75 -1.88 -6.91
C ASP A 278 13.86 -1.01 -6.30
N SER A 279 15.11 -1.41 -6.45
CA SER A 279 16.28 -0.63 -6.02
C SER A 279 17.54 -1.02 -6.79
N ALA A 280 18.57 -0.17 -6.72
CA ALA A 280 19.90 -0.48 -7.19
C ALA A 280 20.96 0.16 -6.31
N GLN A 281 22.14 -0.46 -6.24
CA GLN A 281 23.27 0.14 -5.57
C GLN A 281 23.92 1.21 -6.43
N VAL A 282 24.31 2.31 -5.79
CA VAL A 282 25.07 3.41 -6.38
C VAL A 282 26.38 3.53 -5.60
N SER A 283 27.52 3.38 -6.29
CA SER A 283 28.85 3.56 -5.68
C SER A 283 29.25 5.04 -5.61
N GLN A 284 30.31 5.33 -4.85
CA GLN A 284 30.83 6.70 -4.77
C GLN A 284 31.33 7.21 -6.13
N GLU A 285 31.88 6.34 -7.00
CA GLU A 285 32.28 6.71 -8.37
C GLU A 285 31.08 7.07 -9.25
N GLN A 286 29.92 6.50 -8.92
CA GLN A 286 28.65 6.75 -9.60
C GLN A 286 27.81 7.86 -8.94
N ALA A 287 28.34 8.56 -7.92
CA ALA A 287 27.61 9.57 -7.16
C ALA A 287 26.92 10.66 -8.05
N ARG A 288 27.44 10.91 -9.26
CA ARG A 288 26.79 11.81 -10.24
C ARG A 288 25.38 11.38 -10.65
N LEU A 289 24.99 10.12 -10.46
CA LEU A 289 23.62 9.66 -10.65
C LEU A 289 22.65 10.32 -9.66
N LEU A 290 23.18 10.88 -8.55
CA LEU A 290 22.43 11.56 -7.50
C LEU A 290 22.43 13.10 -7.67
N GLU A 291 22.85 13.62 -8.82
CA GLU A 291 22.68 15.05 -9.20
C GLU A 291 21.19 15.31 -9.50
N THR A 292 20.47 15.69 -8.44
CA THR A 292 19.02 15.87 -8.43
C THR A 292 18.66 17.25 -7.93
N ASP A 293 17.41 17.67 -8.11
CA ASP A 293 16.91 18.91 -7.51
C ASP A 293 16.63 18.72 -6.02
N VAL A 294 16.18 17.54 -5.59
CA VAL A 294 16.07 17.16 -4.18
C VAL A 294 16.63 15.77 -3.97
N LEU A 295 17.39 15.58 -2.90
CA LEU A 295 17.92 14.28 -2.49
C LEU A 295 17.36 13.91 -1.12
N ILE A 296 16.64 12.80 -1.04
CA ILE A 296 16.15 12.23 0.21
C ILE A 296 17.14 11.19 0.70
N PHE A 297 17.62 11.35 1.94
CA PHE A 297 18.42 10.35 2.64
C PHE A 297 17.64 9.76 3.81
N HIS A 298 17.53 8.45 3.85
CA HIS A 298 17.17 7.74 5.09
C HIS A 298 18.45 7.20 5.74
N VAL A 299 18.65 7.57 7.00
CA VAL A 299 19.80 7.18 7.83
C VAL A 299 19.32 6.65 9.17
N LEU A 300 20.09 5.78 9.80
CA LEU A 300 19.68 5.10 11.03
C LEU A 300 19.98 5.91 12.30
N SER A 301 20.77 6.99 12.21
CA SER A 301 21.13 7.82 13.36
C SER A 301 21.62 9.19 12.93
N GLU A 302 21.59 10.15 13.89
CA GLU A 302 22.20 11.47 13.70
C GLU A 302 23.69 11.39 13.41
N ALA A 303 24.41 10.42 14.00
CA ALA A 303 25.83 10.23 13.72
C ALA A 303 26.08 9.83 12.26
N GLU A 304 25.23 8.97 11.71
CA GLU A 304 25.30 8.58 10.29
C GLU A 304 24.94 9.77 9.38
N ARG A 305 23.92 10.56 9.73
CA ARG A 305 23.60 11.81 9.03
C ARG A 305 24.80 12.73 8.96
N GLU A 306 25.47 13.00 10.11
CA GLU A 306 26.67 13.84 10.16
C GLU A 306 27.82 13.27 9.30
N GLN A 307 27.97 11.97 9.24
CA GLN A 307 28.98 11.34 8.37
C GLN A 307 28.66 11.61 6.89
N ILE A 308 27.40 11.45 6.47
CA ILE A 308 26.94 11.75 5.11
C ILE A 308 27.15 13.23 4.77
N GLU A 309 26.75 14.15 5.66
CA GLU A 309 26.90 15.61 5.46
C GLU A 309 28.37 16.05 5.32
N ARG A 310 29.30 15.37 6.00
CA ARG A 310 30.75 15.66 5.93
C ARG A 310 31.46 14.91 4.80
N HIS A 311 30.78 13.97 4.14
CA HIS A 311 31.43 13.09 3.16
C HIS A 311 31.89 13.88 1.92
N PRO A 312 33.20 13.83 1.55
CA PRO A 312 33.78 14.71 0.54
C PRO A 312 33.15 14.54 -0.85
N VAL A 313 32.71 13.33 -1.21
CA VAL A 313 32.04 13.06 -2.50
C VAL A 313 30.64 13.68 -2.52
N TYR A 314 29.85 13.44 -1.47
CA TYR A 314 28.46 13.93 -1.44
C TYR A 314 28.37 15.45 -1.34
N ARG A 315 29.28 16.10 -0.62
CA ARG A 315 29.38 17.57 -0.55
C ARG A 315 29.60 18.25 -1.92
N GLN A 316 30.08 17.54 -2.93
CA GLN A 316 30.25 18.07 -4.28
C GLN A 316 28.94 18.01 -5.08
N LEU A 317 27.96 17.21 -4.69
CA LEU A 317 26.68 17.10 -5.38
C LEU A 317 25.86 18.39 -5.20
N LYS A 318 25.12 18.76 -6.26
CA LYS A 318 24.22 19.93 -6.26
C LYS A 318 23.32 19.98 -5.03
N PRO A 319 22.58 18.89 -4.66
CA PRO A 319 21.67 18.95 -3.53
C PRO A 319 22.36 19.28 -2.21
N PHE A 320 23.60 18.85 -1.98
CA PHE A 320 24.34 19.21 -0.76
C PHE A 320 24.84 20.66 -0.77
N ARG A 321 25.31 21.14 -1.92
CA ARG A 321 25.80 22.52 -2.04
C ARG A 321 24.69 23.56 -1.93
N GLU A 322 23.48 23.19 -2.31
CA GLU A 322 22.33 24.09 -2.37
C GLU A 322 21.32 23.87 -1.23
N GLY A 323 21.67 23.05 -0.21
CA GLY A 323 20.78 22.78 0.93
C GLY A 323 19.52 21.96 0.61
N ARG A 324 19.54 21.20 -0.51
CA ARG A 324 18.39 20.48 -1.06
C ARG A 324 18.34 19.01 -0.63
N VAL A 325 18.82 18.72 0.57
CA VAL A 325 18.80 17.36 1.12
C VAL A 325 17.77 17.24 2.22
N VAL A 326 16.87 16.30 2.10
CA VAL A 326 15.88 15.94 3.14
C VAL A 326 16.36 14.67 3.83
N PHE A 327 16.56 14.73 5.14
CA PHE A 327 16.94 13.55 5.92
C PHE A 327 15.75 12.98 6.69
N PHE A 328 15.59 11.65 6.63
CA PHE A 328 14.82 10.88 7.59
C PHE A 328 15.82 10.19 8.51
N VAL A 329 15.67 10.36 9.81
CA VAL A 329 16.65 9.89 10.79
C VAL A 329 16.01 8.92 11.78
N GLY A 330 16.55 7.72 11.79
CA GLY A 330 16.06 6.63 12.65
C GLY A 330 15.12 5.66 11.94
N PRO A 331 15.04 4.44 12.45
CA PRO A 331 14.15 3.41 11.90
C PRO A 331 12.67 3.66 12.21
N ASP A 332 12.38 4.58 13.14
CA ASP A 332 11.06 4.97 13.63
C ASP A 332 10.66 6.39 13.20
N ASP A 333 11.40 7.02 12.25
CA ASP A 333 10.99 8.30 11.66
C ASP A 333 9.61 8.18 11.04
N PRO A 334 8.61 8.95 11.50
CA PRO A 334 7.24 8.74 11.05
C PRO A 334 6.99 9.15 9.59
N VAL A 335 7.78 10.07 9.03
CA VAL A 335 7.65 10.45 7.61
C VAL A 335 8.23 9.36 6.72
N TYR A 336 9.40 8.80 7.11
CA TYR A 336 9.94 7.60 6.48
C TYR A 336 8.95 6.44 6.52
N GLY A 337 8.36 6.20 7.69
CA GLY A 337 7.33 5.17 7.86
C GLY A 337 6.12 5.40 6.96
N ALA A 338 5.59 6.62 6.91
CA ALA A 338 4.41 6.96 6.12
C ALA A 338 4.64 6.72 4.62
N LEU A 339 5.82 7.06 4.11
CA LEU A 339 6.19 6.79 2.72
C LEU A 339 6.44 5.30 2.45
N SER A 340 7.06 4.59 3.38
CA SER A 340 7.31 3.15 3.26
C SER A 340 5.99 2.37 3.20
N PHE A 341 5.02 2.74 4.02
CA PHE A 341 3.68 2.16 4.02
C PHE A 341 2.89 2.55 2.77
N SER A 342 2.92 3.83 2.37
CA SER A 342 2.20 4.37 1.21
C SER A 342 0.76 3.87 1.11
N THR A 343 -0.02 4.07 2.17
CA THR A 343 -1.42 3.61 2.30
C THR A 343 -2.40 4.79 2.28
N VAL A 344 -3.68 4.48 2.17
CA VAL A 344 -4.77 5.46 2.28
C VAL A 344 -4.75 6.27 3.60
N MET A 345 -4.12 5.73 4.65
CA MET A 345 -3.99 6.40 5.95
C MET A 345 -2.66 7.13 6.09
N SER A 346 -1.57 6.57 5.58
CA SER A 346 -0.23 7.14 5.76
C SER A 346 0.07 8.28 4.79
N LEU A 347 -0.49 8.28 3.58
CA LEU A 347 -0.23 9.32 2.58
C LEU A 347 -0.70 10.72 3.00
N PRO A 348 -1.86 10.93 3.67
CA PRO A 348 -2.20 12.23 4.24
C PRO A 348 -1.16 12.75 5.24
N TYR A 349 -0.62 11.86 6.08
CA TYR A 349 0.46 12.19 7.00
C TYR A 349 1.75 12.58 6.25
N ALA A 350 2.10 11.82 5.21
CA ALA A 350 3.24 12.16 4.36
C ALA A 350 3.05 13.53 3.67
N LEU A 351 1.85 13.84 3.18
CA LEU A 351 1.55 15.16 2.60
C LEU A 351 1.78 16.29 3.61
N GLU A 352 1.28 16.15 4.83
CA GLU A 352 1.39 17.17 5.86
C GLU A 352 2.84 17.45 6.26
N HIS A 353 3.68 16.42 6.35
CA HIS A 353 5.02 16.54 6.94
C HIS A 353 6.16 16.55 5.92
N LEU A 354 5.98 15.94 4.74
CA LEU A 354 7.01 15.90 3.70
C LEU A 354 6.93 17.09 2.74
N VAL A 355 5.72 17.48 2.31
CA VAL A 355 5.55 18.52 1.28
C VAL A 355 6.22 19.84 1.68
N PRO A 356 6.07 20.35 2.92
CA PRO A 356 6.78 21.57 3.32
C PRO A 356 8.30 21.43 3.27
N ARG A 357 8.85 20.25 3.62
CA ARG A 357 10.29 19.97 3.59
C ARG A 357 10.82 19.92 2.16
N MET A 358 10.04 19.35 1.23
CA MET A 358 10.37 19.31 -0.20
C MET A 358 10.30 20.70 -0.84
N ALA A 359 9.30 21.52 -0.47
CA ALA A 359 9.17 22.90 -0.91
C ALA A 359 10.35 23.73 -0.42
N ALA A 360 10.74 23.61 0.84
CA ALA A 360 11.93 24.26 1.40
C ALA A 360 13.21 23.83 0.66
N ALA A 361 13.35 22.56 0.30
CA ALA A 361 14.48 22.09 -0.48
C ALA A 361 14.54 22.68 -1.90
N LEU A 362 13.41 23.13 -2.43
CA LEU A 362 13.30 23.68 -3.81
C LEU A 362 13.20 25.20 -3.87
N ASP A 363 13.14 25.92 -2.73
CA ASP A 363 13.00 27.39 -2.71
C ASP A 363 14.28 28.14 -3.16
N GLY A 364 15.40 27.42 -3.27
CA GLY A 364 16.69 27.98 -3.70
C GLY A 364 17.48 28.68 -2.60
N ASP A 365 17.00 28.68 -1.36
CA ASP A 365 17.70 29.21 -0.20
C ASP A 365 18.31 28.10 0.66
N PRO A 366 19.65 27.90 0.63
CA PRO A 366 20.29 26.86 1.44
C PRO A 366 20.19 27.09 2.96
N ALA A 367 19.70 28.26 3.39
CA ALA A 367 19.46 28.54 4.81
C ALA A 367 18.07 28.07 5.29
N THR A 368 17.14 27.75 4.37
CA THR A 368 15.82 27.23 4.72
C THR A 368 15.95 25.79 5.26
N PRO A 369 15.47 25.53 6.49
CA PRO A 369 15.56 24.19 7.06
C PRO A 369 14.69 23.17 6.29
N THR A 370 15.28 22.06 5.89
CA THR A 370 14.58 20.92 5.28
C THR A 370 14.21 19.80 6.28
N ARG A 371 14.16 20.19 7.58
CA ARG A 371 13.90 19.28 8.72
C ARG A 371 12.46 19.27 9.17
#